data_a72e10fffea780579f1ba696d7bf37da
#
_entry.id   a72e10fffea780579f1ba696d7bf37da
#
_cell.length_a   1.000
_cell.length_b   1.000
_cell.length_c   1.000
_cell.angle_alpha   90.00
_cell.angle_beta   90.00
_cell.angle_gamma   90.00
#
_symmetry.space_group_name_H-M   'P 1'
#
loop_
_entity.id
_entity.type
_entity.pdbx_description
1 polymer ?
#
loop_
_entity_poly.entity_id
_entity_poly.type
_entity_poly.pdbx_seq_one_letter_code
_entity_poly.pdbx_strand_id
1 'polypeptide(L)'
;MPRLRTGVIILTFFGFVSGLGVLIHPARAGVNTDDLANMCQGNTGNPDIGIAMCNMYIAGVTDMHFYGEYETGQRFFCFKESAVTSGDIRKLFLDWVRKHPDMIHQSARYTLIQAMTQAFPCRD
;
A
#
# COMPACT_ATOMS: atom_id res chain seq x y z
N MET A 1 60.66 -50.19 -10.88
CA MET A 1 59.93 -48.90 -10.98
C MET A 1 58.67 -48.99 -10.12
N PRO A 2 58.69 -48.31 -8.97
CA PRO A 2 57.52 -48.35 -8.09
C PRO A 2 56.49 -47.31 -8.53
N ARG A 3 55.23 -47.73 -8.73
CA ARG A 3 54.11 -46.86 -9.01
C ARG A 3 53.66 -46.15 -7.76
N LEU A 4 53.78 -44.81 -7.72
CA LEU A 4 53.17 -44.00 -6.69
C LEU A 4 51.63 -44.03 -6.87
N ARG A 5 50.95 -44.59 -5.89
CA ARG A 5 49.47 -44.42 -5.75
C ARG A 5 49.20 -43.11 -5.05
N THR A 6 48.76 -42.12 -5.79
CA THR A 6 48.26 -40.85 -5.25
C THR A 6 46.88 -41.10 -4.63
N GLY A 7 46.83 -41.21 -3.30
CA GLY A 7 45.57 -41.25 -2.57
C GLY A 7 44.94 -39.89 -2.54
N VAL A 8 43.79 -39.76 -3.22
CA VAL A 8 42.94 -38.58 -3.13
C VAL A 8 42.16 -38.65 -1.81
N ILE A 9 42.55 -37.81 -0.85
CA ILE A 9 41.80 -37.62 0.37
C ILE A 9 40.65 -36.65 0.06
N ILE A 10 39.45 -37.20 -0.09
CA ILE A 10 38.23 -36.41 -0.18
C ILE A 10 37.82 -35.99 1.24
N LEU A 11 38.19 -34.78 1.62
CA LEU A 11 37.69 -34.12 2.83
C LEU A 11 36.25 -33.67 2.56
N THR A 12 35.31 -34.51 2.96
CA THR A 12 33.88 -34.12 3.03
C THR A 12 33.69 -33.11 4.14
N PHE A 13 33.70 -31.84 3.79
CA PHE A 13 33.21 -30.75 4.66
C PHE A 13 31.70 -30.89 4.77
N PHE A 14 31.22 -31.61 5.77
CA PHE A 14 29.84 -31.52 6.22
C PHE A 14 29.66 -30.18 6.92
N GLY A 15 29.37 -29.13 6.12
CA GLY A 15 28.95 -27.86 6.62
C GLY A 15 27.59 -27.99 7.30
N PHE A 16 27.60 -27.94 8.63
CA PHE A 16 26.40 -27.82 9.45
C PHE A 16 25.78 -26.42 9.17
N VAL A 17 24.94 -26.32 8.16
CA VAL A 17 24.10 -25.16 7.95
C VAL A 17 23.00 -25.22 9.00
N SER A 18 23.30 -24.65 10.18
CA SER A 18 22.29 -24.34 11.17
C SER A 18 21.28 -23.39 10.52
N GLY A 19 20.13 -23.94 10.18
CA GLY A 19 19.03 -23.18 9.58
C GLY A 19 18.49 -22.15 10.57
N LEU A 20 19.10 -20.96 10.62
CA LEU A 20 18.35 -19.77 11.03
C LEU A 20 17.35 -19.52 9.90
N GLY A 21 16.15 -20.02 10.09
CA GLY A 21 15.00 -19.63 9.27
C GLY A 21 14.78 -18.13 9.43
N VAL A 22 15.41 -17.34 8.55
CA VAL A 22 15.05 -15.94 8.41
C VAL A 22 13.59 -15.94 7.93
N LEU A 23 12.67 -15.69 8.86
CA LEU A 23 11.29 -15.40 8.54
C LEU A 23 11.29 -14.11 7.72
N ILE A 24 11.43 -14.25 6.41
CA ILE A 24 11.25 -13.15 5.47
C ILE A 24 9.76 -12.81 5.51
N HIS A 25 9.38 -11.93 6.43
CA HIS A 25 8.08 -11.30 6.38
C HIS A 25 8.10 -10.40 5.14
N PRO A 26 7.20 -10.59 4.17
CA PRO A 26 7.11 -9.65 3.07
C PRO A 26 6.83 -8.27 3.68
N ALA A 27 7.79 -7.36 3.53
CA ALA A 27 7.59 -5.96 3.89
C ALA A 27 6.44 -5.44 3.02
N ARG A 28 5.26 -5.32 3.61
CA ARG A 28 4.13 -4.65 2.94
C ARG A 28 4.44 -3.17 2.96
N ALA A 29 5.06 -2.69 1.88
CA ALA A 29 5.17 -1.27 1.62
C ALA A 29 3.77 -0.73 1.29
N GLY A 30 3.05 -0.25 2.28
CA GLY A 30 1.72 0.31 2.06
C GLY A 30 1.06 0.72 3.37
N VAL A 31 0.35 1.83 3.31
CA VAL A 31 -0.47 2.36 4.40
C VAL A 31 -1.74 1.51 4.50
N ASN A 32 -2.13 1.07 5.69
CA ASN A 32 -3.44 0.45 5.92
C ASN A 32 -4.52 1.53 6.16
N THR A 33 -5.78 1.12 6.18
CA THR A 33 -6.92 2.04 6.32
C THR A 33 -6.93 2.74 7.67
N ASP A 34 -6.57 2.05 8.76
CA ASP A 34 -6.49 2.63 10.11
C ASP A 34 -5.44 3.71 10.19
N ASP A 35 -4.22 3.44 9.70
CA ASP A 35 -3.14 4.41 9.67
C ASP A 35 -3.53 5.67 8.86
N LEU A 36 -4.13 5.48 7.68
CA LEU A 36 -4.58 6.61 6.88
C LEU A 36 -5.71 7.38 7.58
N ALA A 37 -6.66 6.70 8.20
CA ALA A 37 -7.75 7.34 8.94
C ALA A 37 -7.22 8.17 10.11
N ASN A 38 -6.24 7.65 10.86
CA ASN A 38 -5.58 8.37 11.94
C ASN A 38 -4.84 9.63 11.43
N MET A 39 -4.11 9.55 10.32
CA MET A 39 -3.52 10.71 9.67
C MET A 39 -4.58 11.74 9.27
N CYS A 40 -5.67 11.28 8.64
CA CYS A 40 -6.74 12.14 8.15
C CYS A 40 -7.54 12.83 9.27
N GLN A 41 -7.58 12.24 10.45
CA GLN A 41 -8.19 12.83 11.65
C GLN A 41 -7.23 13.77 12.41
N GLY A 42 -5.95 13.79 12.06
CA GLY A 42 -4.93 14.49 12.83
C GLY A 42 -4.53 13.79 14.13
N ASN A 43 -4.87 12.50 14.28
CA ASN A 43 -4.52 11.67 15.44
C ASN A 43 -3.06 11.19 15.36
N THR A 44 -2.15 12.12 15.14
CA THR A 44 -0.71 11.92 15.08
C THR A 44 -0.04 12.86 16.08
N GLY A 45 1.25 12.70 16.32
CA GLY A 45 1.97 13.58 17.25
C GLY A 45 1.89 15.07 16.92
N ASN A 46 1.66 15.40 15.63
CA ASN A 46 1.34 16.76 15.16
C ASN A 46 0.13 16.65 14.19
N PRO A 47 -1.05 17.20 14.58
CA PRO A 47 -2.26 17.13 13.78
C PRO A 47 -2.14 17.71 12.38
N ASP A 48 -1.46 18.85 12.22
CA ASP A 48 -1.31 19.52 10.93
C ASP A 48 -0.46 18.68 9.96
N ILE A 49 0.60 18.07 10.49
CA ILE A 49 1.44 17.15 9.70
C ILE A 49 0.63 15.92 9.31
N GLY A 50 -0.13 15.34 10.23
CA GLY A 50 -0.99 14.19 9.93
C GLY A 50 -1.97 14.49 8.80
N ILE A 51 -2.68 15.61 8.90
CA ILE A 51 -3.63 16.05 7.86
C ILE A 51 -2.92 16.32 6.52
N ALA A 52 -1.73 16.92 6.54
CA ALA A 52 -0.95 17.14 5.32
C ALA A 52 -0.55 15.82 4.67
N MET A 53 -0.08 14.84 5.45
CA MET A 53 0.26 13.49 4.96
C MET A 53 -0.95 12.79 4.36
N CYS A 54 -2.12 12.87 5.01
CA CYS A 54 -3.38 12.36 4.47
C CYS A 54 -3.71 12.98 3.11
N ASN A 55 -3.64 14.31 3.00
CA ASN A 55 -3.95 15.00 1.75
C ASN A 55 -2.96 14.63 0.63
N MET A 56 -1.67 14.47 0.96
CA MET A 56 -0.66 14.02 -0.02
C MET A 56 -0.87 12.57 -0.46
N TYR A 57 -1.29 11.70 0.46
CA TYR A 57 -1.64 10.32 0.10
C TYR A 57 -2.84 10.28 -0.86
N ILE A 58 -3.89 11.04 -0.56
CA ILE A 58 -5.08 11.18 -1.43
C ILE A 58 -4.67 11.69 -2.80
N ALA A 59 -3.86 12.75 -2.87
CA ALA A 59 -3.36 13.29 -4.13
C ALA A 59 -2.60 12.23 -4.95
N GLY A 60 -1.68 11.49 -4.31
CA GLY A 60 -0.92 10.43 -4.98
C GLY A 60 -1.79 9.29 -5.53
N VAL A 61 -2.82 8.85 -4.79
CA VAL A 61 -3.77 7.84 -5.29
C VAL A 61 -4.61 8.40 -6.46
N THR A 62 -5.00 9.66 -6.38
CA THR A 62 -5.77 10.34 -7.45
C THR A 62 -4.92 10.50 -8.72
N ASP A 63 -3.67 10.92 -8.58
CA ASP A 63 -2.74 11.06 -9.72
C ASP A 63 -2.47 9.70 -10.39
N MET A 64 -2.29 8.64 -9.60
CA MET A 64 -2.13 7.29 -10.15
C MET A 64 -3.38 6.78 -10.85
N HIS A 65 -4.57 7.17 -10.40
CA HIS A 65 -5.81 6.85 -11.09
C HIS A 65 -5.86 7.51 -12.47
N PHE A 66 -5.56 8.81 -12.57
CA PHE A 66 -5.53 9.52 -13.84
C PHE A 66 -4.43 9.00 -14.77
N TYR A 67 -3.27 8.66 -14.24
CA TYR A 67 -2.23 8.02 -15.04
C TYR A 67 -2.71 6.66 -15.59
N GLY A 68 -3.34 5.83 -14.75
CA GLY A 68 -3.91 4.55 -15.17
C GLY A 68 -5.00 4.71 -16.24
N GLU A 69 -5.86 5.71 -16.10
CA GLU A 69 -6.88 6.06 -17.10
C GLU A 69 -6.24 6.42 -18.46
N TYR A 70 -5.20 7.26 -18.43
CA TYR A 70 -4.46 7.64 -19.63
C TYR A 70 -3.84 6.43 -20.35
N GLU A 71 -3.22 5.52 -19.60
CA GLU A 71 -2.52 4.36 -20.16
C GLU A 71 -3.47 3.24 -20.62
N THR A 72 -4.60 3.04 -19.92
CA THR A 72 -5.45 1.84 -20.13
C THR A 72 -6.88 2.17 -20.57
N GLY A 73 -7.30 3.42 -20.47
CA GLY A 73 -8.68 3.85 -20.68
C GLY A 73 -9.65 3.41 -19.57
N GLN A 74 -9.17 2.73 -18.51
CA GLN A 74 -10.03 2.28 -17.41
C GLN A 74 -10.16 3.35 -16.33
N ARG A 75 -11.41 3.59 -15.91
CA ARG A 75 -11.76 4.55 -14.87
C ARG A 75 -12.44 3.86 -13.71
N PHE A 76 -11.98 4.10 -12.50
CA PHE A 76 -12.63 3.60 -11.29
C PHE A 76 -13.64 4.59 -10.71
N PHE A 77 -13.37 5.89 -10.87
CA PHE A 77 -14.25 6.98 -10.47
C PHE A 77 -14.12 8.14 -11.43
N CYS A 78 -15.14 9.00 -11.47
CA CYS A 78 -15.21 10.12 -12.40
C CYS A 78 -15.65 11.39 -11.66
N PHE A 79 -14.77 12.37 -11.58
CA PHE A 79 -15.16 13.68 -11.08
C PHE A 79 -16.03 14.39 -12.11
N LYS A 80 -17.21 14.83 -11.68
CA LYS A 80 -18.07 15.69 -12.48
C LYS A 80 -17.67 17.13 -12.21
N GLU A 81 -17.44 17.89 -13.22
CA GLU A 81 -17.31 19.36 -13.39
C GLU A 81 -16.90 20.26 -12.19
N SER A 82 -17.02 19.83 -10.96
CA SER A 82 -16.66 20.60 -9.77
C SER A 82 -15.23 20.28 -9.36
N ALA A 83 -14.47 21.30 -8.99
CA ALA A 83 -13.14 21.14 -8.41
C ALA A 83 -13.25 20.38 -7.07
N VAL A 84 -13.04 19.08 -7.08
CA VAL A 84 -12.97 18.25 -5.88
C VAL A 84 -11.57 18.41 -5.27
N THR A 85 -11.51 18.83 -4.02
CA THR A 85 -10.24 19.03 -3.31
C THR A 85 -9.84 17.78 -2.53
N SER A 86 -8.55 17.63 -2.21
CA SER A 86 -8.09 16.56 -1.30
C SER A 86 -8.78 16.63 0.07
N GLY A 87 -9.16 17.84 0.52
CA GLY A 87 -9.91 18.04 1.76
C GLY A 87 -11.33 17.47 1.69
N ASP A 88 -11.98 17.55 0.53
CA ASP A 88 -13.32 16.98 0.31
C ASP A 88 -13.23 15.45 0.28
N ILE A 89 -12.24 14.90 -0.41
CA ILE A 89 -12.00 13.46 -0.47
C ILE A 89 -11.63 12.92 0.92
N ARG A 90 -10.85 13.68 1.72
CA ARG A 90 -10.55 13.32 3.10
C ARG A 90 -11.81 13.15 3.96
N LYS A 91 -12.73 14.11 3.90
CA LYS A 91 -14.02 14.02 4.63
C LYS A 91 -14.83 12.83 4.16
N LEU A 92 -14.94 12.64 2.87
CA LEU A 92 -15.62 11.49 2.25
C LEU A 92 -15.03 10.17 2.72
N PHE A 93 -13.71 10.03 2.71
CA PHE A 93 -13.01 8.82 3.14
C PHE A 93 -13.28 8.51 4.62
N LEU A 94 -13.18 9.50 5.51
CA LEU A 94 -13.48 9.34 6.93
C LEU A 94 -14.93 8.92 7.18
N ASP A 95 -15.88 9.49 6.43
CA ASP A 95 -17.29 9.12 6.51
C ASP A 95 -17.52 7.69 6.02
N TRP A 96 -16.82 7.29 4.97
CA TRP A 96 -16.89 5.94 4.43
C TRP A 96 -16.33 4.92 5.42
N VAL A 97 -15.15 5.16 6.00
CA VAL A 97 -14.50 4.28 6.99
C VAL A 97 -15.41 4.06 8.21
N ARG A 98 -16.07 5.12 8.70
CA ARG A 98 -17.02 4.98 9.82
C ARG A 98 -18.19 4.04 9.54
N LYS A 99 -18.60 3.93 8.28
CA LYS A 99 -19.69 3.06 7.84
C LYS A 99 -19.23 1.62 7.53
N HIS A 100 -17.91 1.43 7.37
CA HIS A 100 -17.30 0.15 7.01
C HIS A 100 -16.16 -0.23 7.99
N PRO A 101 -16.47 -0.45 9.28
CA PRO A 101 -15.46 -0.72 10.31
C PRO A 101 -14.72 -2.04 10.08
N ASP A 102 -15.30 -2.97 9.34
CA ASP A 102 -14.70 -4.24 8.93
C ASP A 102 -13.54 -4.07 7.94
N MET A 103 -13.47 -2.92 7.28
CA MET A 103 -12.46 -2.61 6.27
C MET A 103 -11.20 -1.93 6.82
N ILE A 104 -11.13 -1.70 8.13
CA ILE A 104 -10.07 -0.89 8.76
C ILE A 104 -8.66 -1.47 8.60
N HIS A 105 -8.55 -2.80 8.47
CA HIS A 105 -7.28 -3.50 8.28
C HIS A 105 -6.90 -3.72 6.81
N GLN A 106 -7.73 -3.26 5.89
CA GLN A 106 -7.45 -3.35 4.46
C GLN A 106 -6.42 -2.29 4.03
N SER A 107 -5.88 -2.45 2.82
CA SER A 107 -5.00 -1.45 2.22
C SER A 107 -5.75 -0.12 2.05
N ALA A 108 -5.16 0.98 2.51
CA ALA A 108 -5.73 2.32 2.42
C ALA A 108 -6.07 2.73 0.98
N ARG A 109 -5.23 2.37 0.00
CA ARG A 109 -5.52 2.64 -1.42
C ARG A 109 -6.79 1.95 -1.90
N TYR A 110 -7.02 0.72 -1.45
CA TYR A 110 -8.22 -0.03 -1.83
C TYR A 110 -9.48 0.62 -1.27
N THR A 111 -9.50 0.92 0.02
CA THR A 111 -10.65 1.53 0.70
C THR A 111 -10.91 2.95 0.23
N LEU A 112 -9.86 3.72 -0.05
CA LEU A 112 -9.99 5.06 -0.63
C LEU A 112 -10.61 5.00 -2.03
N ILE A 113 -10.16 4.10 -2.91
CA ILE A 113 -10.74 3.90 -4.23
C ILE A 113 -12.20 3.46 -4.11
N GLN A 114 -12.54 2.54 -3.19
CA GLN A 114 -13.94 2.14 -2.96
C GLN A 114 -14.83 3.31 -2.54
N ALA A 115 -14.35 4.14 -1.61
CA ALA A 115 -15.06 5.34 -1.17
C ALA A 115 -15.30 6.31 -2.34
N MET A 116 -14.28 6.54 -3.16
CA MET A 116 -14.36 7.44 -4.31
C MET A 116 -15.25 6.88 -5.43
N THR A 117 -15.18 5.58 -5.71
CA THR A 117 -16.05 4.92 -6.72
C THR A 117 -17.52 5.02 -6.34
N GLN A 118 -17.86 4.89 -5.06
CA GLN A 118 -19.22 5.04 -4.59
C GLN A 118 -19.71 6.49 -4.68
N ALA A 119 -18.85 7.46 -4.38
CA ALA A 119 -19.22 8.87 -4.39
C ALA A 119 -19.21 9.50 -5.78
N PHE A 120 -18.35 9.05 -6.64
CA PHE A 120 -18.11 9.58 -7.99
C PHE A 120 -18.20 8.48 -9.04
N PRO A 121 -19.36 7.81 -9.18
CA PRO A 121 -19.50 6.76 -10.17
C PRO A 121 -19.36 7.32 -11.58
N CYS A 122 -18.60 6.60 -12.44
CA CYS A 122 -18.62 6.87 -13.87
C CYS A 122 -19.97 6.44 -14.42
N ARG A 123 -20.68 7.36 -15.09
CA ARG A 123 -21.91 7.08 -15.83
C ARG A 123 -21.59 7.26 -17.30
N ASP A 124 -21.82 6.24 -18.05
CA ASP A 124 -21.79 6.26 -19.53
C ASP A 124 -22.92 7.14 -20.05
#